data_3d10df491f829b35d20a25cca1dfa156
#
_entry.id   3d10df491f829b35d20a25cca1dfa156
#
_cell.length_a   1.000
_cell.length_b   1.000
_cell.length_c   1.000
_cell.angle_alpha   90.00
_cell.angle_beta   90.00
_cell.angle_gamma   90.00
#
_symmetry.space_group_name_H-M   'P 1'
#
loop_
_entity.id
_entity.type
_entity.pdbx_description
1 polymer ?
#
loop_
_entity_poly.entity_id
_entity_poly.type
_entity_poly.pdbx_seq_one_letter_code
_entity_poly.pdbx_strand_id
1 'polypeptide(L)'
;MKKEIIFEQIYESAAGIDIGSEMIYVSVDGIEVESFGTCTSDYRKCIEYLLNKKVSRVAMEATGVYWIAFYNMLEASGIKVSLINPTEIKQRKGKKTDVSDCKWIQKIFSAGLVKES
;
A
#
# COMPACT_ATOMS: atom_id res chain seq x y z
N MET A 1 -24.73 -17.93 -4.73
CA MET A 1 -23.90 -17.18 -3.82
C MET A 1 -22.54 -16.87 -4.44
N LYS A 2 -22.12 -15.66 -4.34
CA LYS A 2 -20.84 -15.27 -4.88
C LYS A 2 -19.71 -15.76 -3.98
N LYS A 3 -18.69 -16.33 -4.59
CA LYS A 3 -17.56 -16.83 -3.86
C LYS A 3 -16.44 -15.80 -3.88
N GLU A 4 -15.98 -15.42 -2.72
CA GLU A 4 -14.88 -14.48 -2.58
C GLU A 4 -13.61 -15.20 -2.18
N ILE A 5 -12.49 -14.67 -2.64
CA ILE A 5 -11.21 -15.15 -2.19
C ILE A 5 -10.90 -14.45 -0.88
N ILE A 6 -10.73 -15.24 0.17
CA ILE A 6 -10.45 -14.72 1.49
C ILE A 6 -9.05 -15.14 1.89
N PHE A 7 -8.20 -14.16 2.16
CA PHE A 7 -6.86 -14.42 2.67
C PHE A 7 -6.88 -14.29 4.19
N GLU A 8 -6.22 -15.23 4.85
CA GLU A 8 -6.02 -15.11 6.27
C GLU A 8 -5.05 -13.96 6.54
N GLN A 9 -5.43 -13.04 7.40
CA GLN A 9 -4.59 -11.88 7.69
C GLN A 9 -3.53 -12.26 8.70
N ILE A 10 -2.27 -12.05 8.32
CA ILE A 10 -1.12 -12.25 9.20
C ILE A 10 -0.72 -10.91 9.83
N TYR A 11 -0.87 -9.82 9.06
CA TYR A 11 -0.56 -8.48 9.55
C TYR A 11 -1.85 -7.67 9.62
N GLU A 12 -2.39 -7.50 10.82
CA GLU A 12 -3.70 -6.88 10.98
C GLU A 12 -3.71 -5.38 10.71
N SER A 13 -2.59 -4.71 10.93
CA SER A 13 -2.51 -3.25 10.78
C SER A 13 -1.70 -2.86 9.57
N ALA A 14 -1.95 -3.52 8.45
CA ALA A 14 -1.16 -3.33 7.23
C ALA A 14 -1.97 -2.60 6.17
N ALA A 15 -1.33 -1.73 5.42
CA ALA A 15 -1.95 -1.01 4.31
C ALA A 15 -1.16 -1.26 3.03
N GLY A 16 -1.84 -1.17 1.90
CA GLY A 16 -1.21 -1.24 0.58
C GLY A 16 -1.20 0.13 -0.05
N ILE A 17 -0.11 0.48 -0.68
CA ILE A 17 0.07 1.79 -1.29
C ILE A 17 0.59 1.64 -2.71
N ASP A 18 -0.06 2.34 -3.64
CA ASP A 18 0.38 2.43 -5.02
C ASP A 18 0.78 3.88 -5.28
N ILE A 19 2.03 4.11 -5.63
CA ILE A 19 2.57 5.45 -5.78
C ILE A 19 2.75 5.78 -7.26
N GLY A 20 2.08 6.86 -7.69
CA GLY A 20 2.30 7.41 -9.01
C GLY A 20 3.02 8.74 -8.93
N SER A 21 3.20 9.39 -10.08
CA SER A 21 3.88 10.68 -10.13
C SER A 21 2.99 11.81 -9.63
N GLU A 22 1.68 11.67 -9.72
CA GLU A 22 0.74 12.73 -9.34
C GLU A 22 -0.16 12.38 -8.18
N MET A 23 -0.44 11.09 -7.99
CA MET A 23 -1.34 10.64 -6.94
C MET A 23 -0.80 9.39 -6.30
N ILE A 24 -1.10 9.23 -5.02
CA ILE A 24 -0.90 7.95 -4.34
C ILE A 24 -2.26 7.42 -3.92
N TYR A 25 -2.39 6.10 -4.00
CA TYR A 25 -3.63 5.39 -3.64
C TYR A 25 -3.33 4.45 -2.50
N VAL A 26 -4.19 4.45 -1.49
CA VAL A 26 -3.96 3.73 -0.25
C VAL A 26 -5.18 2.91 0.10
N SER A 27 -4.98 1.65 0.49
CA SER A 27 -6.06 0.84 1.03
C SER A 27 -5.60 0.23 2.35
N VAL A 28 -6.38 0.45 3.41
CA VAL A 28 -6.07 -0.09 4.73
C VAL A 28 -6.79 -1.42 4.99
N ASP A 29 -7.80 -1.75 4.19
CA ASP A 29 -8.60 -2.95 4.41
C ASP A 29 -8.74 -3.83 3.16
N GLY A 30 -8.17 -3.40 2.04
CA GLY A 30 -8.32 -4.15 0.78
C GLY A 30 -9.65 -3.93 0.10
N ILE A 31 -10.48 -3.03 0.61
CA ILE A 31 -11.83 -2.80 0.09
C ILE A 31 -11.97 -1.36 -0.37
N GLU A 32 -11.65 -0.40 0.49
CA GLU A 32 -11.79 1.01 0.18
C GLU A 32 -10.45 1.63 -0.16
N VAL A 33 -10.47 2.66 -0.97
CA VAL A 33 -9.28 3.36 -1.43
C VAL A 33 -9.39 4.84 -1.10
N GLU A 34 -8.32 5.39 -0.50
CA GLU A 34 -8.15 6.82 -0.34
C GLU A 34 -7.05 7.27 -1.27
N SER A 35 -7.15 8.48 -1.78
CA SER A 35 -6.12 9.02 -2.65
C SER A 35 -5.59 10.33 -2.08
N PHE A 36 -4.31 10.57 -2.33
CA PHE A 36 -3.61 11.76 -1.88
C PHE A 36 -2.71 12.25 -2.99
N GLY A 37 -2.37 13.53 -2.96
CA GLY A 37 -1.40 14.05 -3.90
C GLY A 37 0.02 13.64 -3.53
N THR A 38 0.99 14.23 -4.21
CA THR A 38 2.40 13.85 -4.02
C THR A 38 3.27 15.01 -3.54
N CYS A 39 2.65 16.08 -3.05
CA CYS A 39 3.39 17.13 -2.38
C CYS A 39 3.67 16.72 -0.93
N THR A 40 4.64 17.36 -0.31
CA THR A 40 5.02 17.04 1.06
C THR A 40 3.83 17.15 2.02
N SER A 41 3.00 18.18 1.85
CA SER A 41 1.82 18.33 2.70
C SER A 41 0.82 17.21 2.47
N ASP A 42 0.73 16.69 1.25
CA ASP A 42 -0.15 15.58 0.94
C ASP A 42 0.35 14.29 1.60
N TYR A 43 1.66 14.09 1.60
CA TYR A 43 2.26 12.95 2.28
C TYR A 43 1.96 12.99 3.78
N ARG A 44 2.03 14.18 4.38
CA ARG A 44 1.69 14.31 5.80
C ARG A 44 0.24 13.94 6.08
N LYS A 45 -0.65 14.38 5.20
CA LYS A 45 -2.08 14.03 5.34
C LYS A 45 -2.29 12.52 5.23
N CYS A 46 -1.58 11.89 4.32
CA CYS A 46 -1.67 10.44 4.16
C CYS A 46 -1.17 9.74 5.41
N ILE A 47 -0.05 10.20 5.97
CA ILE A 47 0.49 9.60 7.18
C ILE A 47 -0.46 9.77 8.35
N GLU A 48 -1.08 10.94 8.50
CA GLU A 48 -2.08 11.15 9.54
C GLU A 48 -3.25 10.19 9.37
N TYR A 49 -3.70 10.01 8.14
CA TYR A 49 -4.76 9.06 7.84
C TYR A 49 -4.38 7.65 8.28
N LEU A 50 -3.16 7.23 7.93
CA LEU A 50 -2.68 5.91 8.30
C LEU A 50 -2.58 5.75 9.81
N LEU A 51 -2.05 6.75 10.50
CA LEU A 51 -1.94 6.69 11.96
C LEU A 51 -3.30 6.67 12.64
N ASN A 52 -4.26 7.43 12.10
CA ASN A 52 -5.62 7.41 12.64
C ASN A 52 -6.29 6.06 12.45
N LYS A 53 -5.93 5.34 11.40
CA LYS A 53 -6.43 3.99 11.19
C LYS A 53 -5.59 2.93 11.90
N LYS A 54 -4.62 3.37 12.68
CA LYS A 54 -3.76 2.50 13.50
C LYS A 54 -2.93 1.55 12.64
N VAL A 55 -2.52 2.03 11.48
CA VAL A 55 -1.67 1.25 10.59
C VAL A 55 -0.23 1.30 11.11
N SER A 56 0.38 0.15 11.26
CA SER A 56 1.77 0.04 11.71
C SER A 56 2.72 -0.41 10.61
N ARG A 57 2.19 -0.94 9.52
CA ARG A 57 2.98 -1.43 8.40
C ARG A 57 2.35 -1.02 7.11
N VAL A 58 3.16 -0.69 6.11
CA VAL A 58 2.66 -0.46 4.76
C VAL A 58 3.53 -1.22 3.77
N ALA A 59 2.90 -1.62 2.68
CA ALA A 59 3.61 -2.19 1.54
C ALA A 59 3.39 -1.25 0.37
N MET A 60 4.46 -0.93 -0.34
CA MET A 60 4.35 -0.06 -1.50
C MET A 60 5.16 -0.59 -2.65
N GLU A 61 4.70 -0.32 -3.86
CA GLU A 61 5.39 -0.73 -5.07
C GLU A 61 6.61 0.16 -5.29
N ALA A 62 7.76 -0.48 -5.48
CA ALA A 62 9.03 0.25 -5.64
C ALA A 62 9.29 0.51 -7.12
N THR A 63 8.64 1.52 -7.68
CA THR A 63 8.85 1.92 -9.06
C THR A 63 9.37 3.34 -9.13
N GLY A 64 10.33 3.57 -10.03
CA GLY A 64 10.91 4.89 -10.21
C GLY A 64 11.52 5.41 -8.95
N VAL A 65 11.48 6.75 -8.78
CA VAL A 65 12.06 7.41 -7.61
C VAL A 65 11.01 8.09 -6.74
N TYR A 66 9.74 7.97 -7.12
CA TYR A 66 8.67 8.71 -6.45
C TYR A 66 8.44 8.26 -5.01
N TRP A 67 8.83 7.03 -4.68
CA TRP A 67 8.57 6.46 -3.37
C TRP A 67 9.53 6.95 -2.29
N ILE A 68 10.68 7.52 -2.68
CA ILE A 68 11.79 7.74 -1.74
C ILE A 68 11.42 8.73 -0.64
N ALA A 69 10.90 9.90 -0.99
CA ALA A 69 10.55 10.91 0.00
C ALA A 69 9.46 10.41 0.94
N PHE A 70 8.45 9.75 0.39
CA PHE A 70 7.35 9.24 1.19
C PHE A 70 7.82 8.12 2.11
N TYR A 71 8.68 7.25 1.62
CA TYR A 71 9.30 6.19 2.42
C TYR A 71 9.97 6.77 3.66
N ASN A 72 10.80 7.80 3.46
CA ASN A 72 11.51 8.40 4.57
C ASN A 72 10.58 9.02 5.59
N MET A 73 9.50 9.65 5.14
CA MET A 73 8.53 10.26 6.03
C MET A 73 7.74 9.20 6.81
N LEU A 74 7.38 8.11 6.16
CA LEU A 74 6.70 7.02 6.84
C LEU A 74 7.57 6.42 7.95
N GLU A 75 8.84 6.18 7.65
CA GLU A 75 9.74 5.60 8.63
C GLU A 75 9.95 6.55 9.81
N ALA A 76 10.07 7.83 9.52
CA ALA A 76 10.21 8.84 10.58
C ALA A 76 8.97 8.88 11.48
N SER A 77 7.83 8.46 10.97
CA SER A 77 6.58 8.43 11.74
C SER A 77 6.37 7.13 12.49
N GLY A 78 7.31 6.21 12.41
CA GLY A 78 7.22 4.94 13.12
C GLY A 78 6.48 3.85 12.37
N ILE A 79 6.17 4.06 11.10
CA ILE A 79 5.48 3.06 10.28
C ILE A 79 6.53 2.24 9.55
N LYS A 80 6.42 0.92 9.64
CA LYS A 80 7.35 0.03 8.94
C LYS A 80 6.94 -0.07 7.49
N VAL A 81 7.89 0.10 6.58
CA VAL A 81 7.62 0.09 5.14
C VAL A 81 8.27 -1.12 4.50
N SER A 82 7.51 -1.84 3.70
CA SER A 82 8.00 -2.94 2.89
C SER A 82 7.85 -2.57 1.42
N LEU A 83 8.96 -2.61 0.70
CA LEU A 83 8.94 -2.35 -0.74
C LEU A 83 8.67 -3.65 -1.46
N ILE A 84 7.75 -3.61 -2.41
CA ILE A 84 7.32 -4.81 -3.12
C ILE A 84 7.75 -4.71 -4.58
N ASN A 85 8.21 -5.84 -5.11
CA ASN A 85 8.60 -5.92 -6.51
C ASN A 85 7.34 -5.84 -7.38
N PRO A 86 7.28 -4.87 -8.33
CA PRO A 86 6.11 -4.73 -9.20
C PRO A 86 5.79 -5.99 -10.00
N THR A 87 6.81 -6.73 -10.40
CA THR A 87 6.61 -7.96 -11.16
C THR A 87 5.83 -8.99 -10.36
N GLU A 88 6.12 -9.10 -9.07
CA GLU A 88 5.40 -10.03 -8.22
C GLU A 88 3.93 -9.66 -8.08
N ILE A 89 3.65 -8.36 -7.97
CA ILE A 89 2.27 -7.91 -7.89
C ILE A 89 1.51 -8.24 -9.17
N LYS A 90 2.13 -7.98 -10.32
CA LYS A 90 1.50 -8.25 -11.61
C LYS A 90 1.23 -9.73 -11.82
N GLN A 91 2.17 -10.57 -11.42
CA GLN A 91 2.02 -12.01 -11.61
C GLN A 91 0.84 -12.56 -10.83
N ARG A 92 0.58 -12.00 -9.66
CA ARG A 92 -0.52 -12.50 -8.84
C ARG A 92 -1.87 -11.92 -9.24
N LYS A 93 -1.87 -10.79 -9.91
CA LYS A 93 -3.09 -10.07 -10.18
C LYS A 93 -3.67 -10.34 -11.56
N GLY A 94 -2.85 -10.40 -12.56
CA GLY A 94 -3.27 -10.63 -13.93
C GLY A 94 -3.76 -9.40 -14.66
N LYS A 95 -4.56 -8.57 -14.02
CA LYS A 95 -5.07 -7.35 -14.63
C LYS A 95 -4.79 -6.17 -13.73
N LYS A 96 -4.35 -5.07 -14.32
CA LYS A 96 -3.84 -3.95 -13.56
C LYS A 96 -4.66 -2.69 -13.76
N THR A 97 -5.07 -2.06 -12.67
CA THR A 97 -5.58 -0.69 -12.65
C THR A 97 -5.03 -0.01 -11.40
N ASP A 98 -4.79 1.32 -11.47
CA ASP A 98 -4.15 2.04 -10.38
C ASP A 98 -4.94 1.91 -9.07
N VAL A 99 -6.25 2.11 -9.14
CA VAL A 99 -7.08 2.09 -7.94
C VAL A 99 -7.11 0.72 -7.30
N SER A 100 -7.19 -0.35 -8.09
CA SER A 100 -7.28 -1.69 -7.53
C SER A 100 -5.93 -2.24 -7.10
N ASP A 101 -4.82 -1.62 -7.54
CA ASP A 101 -3.50 -2.10 -7.16
C ASP A 101 -3.27 -1.98 -5.66
N CYS A 102 -3.63 -0.86 -5.05
CA CYS A 102 -3.41 -0.72 -3.61
C CYS A 102 -4.27 -1.69 -2.80
N LYS A 103 -5.48 -2.00 -3.28
CA LYS A 103 -6.30 -3.02 -2.63
C LYS A 103 -5.63 -4.38 -2.69
N TRP A 104 -5.11 -4.74 -3.86
CA TRP A 104 -4.46 -6.02 -4.05
C TRP A 104 -3.20 -6.11 -3.21
N ILE A 105 -2.40 -5.03 -3.20
CA ILE A 105 -1.19 -4.97 -2.40
C ILE A 105 -1.54 -5.19 -0.93
N GLN A 106 -2.59 -4.52 -0.43
CA GLN A 106 -3.00 -4.68 0.96
C GLN A 106 -3.35 -6.13 1.25
N LYS A 107 -4.12 -6.76 0.37
CA LYS A 107 -4.58 -8.13 0.59
C LYS A 107 -3.43 -9.12 0.63
N ILE A 108 -2.53 -9.07 -0.35
CA ILE A 108 -1.44 -10.04 -0.40
C ILE A 108 -0.40 -9.76 0.68
N PHE A 109 -0.20 -8.49 1.02
CA PHE A 109 0.76 -8.15 2.07
C PHE A 109 0.25 -8.57 3.44
N SER A 110 -1.01 -8.26 3.75
CA SER A 110 -1.57 -8.61 5.05
C SER A 110 -1.65 -10.12 5.24
N ALA A 111 -1.71 -10.88 4.15
CA ALA A 111 -1.72 -12.33 4.19
C ALA A 111 -0.31 -12.93 4.18
N GLY A 112 0.73 -12.09 4.12
CA GLY A 112 2.10 -12.58 4.12
C GLY A 112 2.54 -13.24 2.84
N LEU A 113 1.90 -12.91 1.72
CA LEU A 113 2.13 -13.61 0.45
C LEU A 113 3.17 -12.96 -0.45
N VAL A 114 3.74 -11.82 -0.07
CA VAL A 114 4.74 -11.13 -0.89
C VAL A 114 6.06 -11.06 -0.15
N LYS A 115 7.13 -11.03 -0.94
CA LYS A 115 8.47 -10.85 -0.40
C LYS A 115 8.86 -9.39 -0.49
N GLU A 116 9.59 -8.93 0.49
CA GLU A 116 10.14 -7.59 0.46
C GLU A 116 11.32 -7.53 -0.49
N SER A 117 11.42 -6.43 -1.21
CA SER A 117 12.55 -6.20 -2.11
C SER A 117 13.81 -5.82 -1.35
#